data_eda3a6594c1989f9a61ec29e86d6e69f
#
_entry.id   eda3a6594c1989f9a61ec29e86d6e69f
#
_cell.length_a   1.000
_cell.length_b   1.000
_cell.length_c   1.000
_cell.angle_alpha   90.00
_cell.angle_beta   90.00
_cell.angle_gamma   90.00
#
_symmetry.space_group_name_H-M   'P 1'
#
loop_
_entity.id
_entity.type
_entity.pdbx_description
1 polymer ?
#
loop_
_entity_poly.entity_id
_entity_poly.type
_entity_poly.pdbx_seq_one_letter_code
_entity_poly.pdbx_strand_id
1 'polypeptide(L)'
;GRVHPAILAARQRGILFDVGHGYSSFDFEVACQAIEQGFNPDTISTDLQKRHLDDPMPHTLLNVMGKLEAAGMEPEAIIRAVTSGPAAYLNDPRVPGQLKVGTPADLCALRWPAETRMLTDTSGQQMQGHVPELVLLLAAGEQVAG
;
A
#
# COMPACT_ATOMS: atom_id res chain seq x y z
N GLY A 1 -4.41 -8.69 19.63
CA GLY A 1 -4.19 -10.10 19.31
C GLY A 1 -2.75 -10.41 18.92
N ARG A 2 -2.48 -11.63 18.52
CA ARG A 2 -1.16 -12.06 18.04
C ARG A 2 -1.31 -12.67 16.65
N VAL A 3 -0.31 -12.44 15.79
CA VAL A 3 -0.26 -13.11 14.47
C VAL A 3 -0.24 -14.63 14.71
N HIS A 4 -1.15 -15.32 14.06
CA HIS A 4 -1.31 -16.78 14.27
C HIS A 4 -0.04 -17.54 13.83
N PRO A 5 0.45 -18.52 14.61
CA PRO A 5 1.67 -19.27 14.28
C PRO A 5 1.66 -19.90 12.89
N ALA A 6 0.51 -20.36 12.40
CA ALA A 6 0.38 -20.90 11.04
C ALA A 6 0.65 -19.85 9.94
N ILE A 7 0.30 -18.57 10.18
CA ILE A 7 0.59 -17.45 9.28
C ILE A 7 2.10 -17.19 9.24
N LEU A 8 2.75 -17.15 10.40
CA LEU A 8 4.21 -17.01 10.49
C LEU A 8 4.94 -18.16 9.80
N ALA A 9 4.48 -19.40 10.02
CA ALA A 9 5.03 -20.57 9.35
C ALA A 9 4.79 -20.55 7.82
N ALA A 10 3.67 -20.00 7.35
CA ALA A 10 3.40 -19.83 5.94
C ALA A 10 4.39 -18.82 5.31
N ARG A 11 4.65 -17.70 5.96
CA ARG A 11 5.67 -16.71 5.53
C ARG A 11 7.05 -17.34 5.44
N GLN A 12 7.46 -18.13 6.43
CA GLN A 12 8.74 -18.84 6.40
C GLN A 12 8.88 -19.81 5.22
N ARG A 13 7.75 -20.32 4.70
CA ARG A 13 7.73 -21.15 3.47
C ARG A 13 7.69 -20.34 2.17
N GLY A 14 7.76 -19.00 2.25
CA GLY A 14 7.76 -18.12 1.07
C GLY A 14 6.35 -17.70 0.60
N ILE A 15 5.31 -17.92 1.40
CA ILE A 15 3.99 -17.36 1.11
C ILE A 15 4.02 -15.86 1.35
N LEU A 16 3.60 -15.08 0.34
CA LEU A 16 3.47 -13.64 0.41
C LEU A 16 2.08 -13.24 0.89
N PHE A 17 2.03 -12.11 1.57
CA PHE A 17 0.80 -11.57 2.11
C PHE A 17 0.54 -10.18 1.52
N ASP A 18 -0.60 -10.03 0.88
CA ASP A 18 -1.12 -8.77 0.38
C ASP A 18 -2.11 -8.16 1.36
N VAL A 19 -2.07 -6.84 1.52
CA VAL A 19 -3.17 -6.11 2.14
C VAL A 19 -4.04 -5.54 1.03
N GLY A 20 -5.14 -6.23 0.73
CA GLY A 20 -6.23 -5.73 -0.09
C GLY A 20 -7.24 -4.99 0.79
N HIS A 21 -7.32 -3.67 0.66
CA HIS A 21 -8.18 -2.84 1.52
C HIS A 21 -9.65 -3.22 1.38
N GLY A 22 -10.13 -3.39 0.12
CA GLY A 22 -11.54 -3.65 -0.15
C GLY A 22 -12.48 -2.64 0.49
N TYR A 23 -13.77 -2.95 0.47
CA TYR A 23 -14.79 -2.14 1.13
C TYR A 23 -14.99 -2.51 2.62
N SER A 24 -14.65 -3.72 3.01
CA SER A 24 -14.97 -4.27 4.33
C SER A 24 -13.83 -5.08 4.97
N SER A 25 -12.59 -4.90 4.50
CA SER A 25 -11.51 -5.82 4.83
C SER A 25 -10.35 -5.20 5.61
N PHE A 26 -10.32 -3.87 5.76
CA PHE A 26 -9.25 -3.19 6.49
C PHE A 26 -9.71 -2.75 7.88
N ASP A 27 -8.97 -3.16 8.90
CA ASP A 27 -9.20 -2.85 10.31
C ASP A 27 -7.90 -2.33 10.94
N PHE A 28 -7.95 -1.15 11.57
CA PHE A 28 -6.79 -0.52 12.17
C PHE A 28 -6.23 -1.32 13.36
N GLU A 29 -7.07 -1.90 14.18
CA GLU A 29 -6.61 -2.69 15.33
C GLU A 29 -5.79 -3.89 14.87
N VAL A 30 -6.28 -4.60 13.85
CA VAL A 30 -5.57 -5.75 13.25
C VAL A 30 -4.28 -5.31 12.59
N ALA A 31 -4.28 -4.21 11.83
CA ALA A 31 -3.10 -3.69 11.15
C ALA A 31 -2.02 -3.28 12.15
N CYS A 32 -2.36 -2.47 13.16
CA CYS A 32 -1.42 -2.05 14.22
C CYS A 32 -0.79 -3.25 14.92
N GLN A 33 -1.63 -4.21 15.37
CA GLN A 33 -1.14 -5.40 16.06
C GLN A 33 -0.22 -6.27 15.21
N ALA A 34 -0.47 -6.38 13.90
CA ALA A 34 0.39 -7.11 12.98
C ALA A 34 1.74 -6.41 12.78
N ILE A 35 1.70 -5.09 12.52
CA ILE A 35 2.89 -4.27 12.29
C ILE A 35 3.78 -4.21 13.55
N GLU A 36 3.22 -4.02 14.73
CA GLU A 36 3.93 -4.04 16.02
C GLU A 36 4.68 -5.36 16.26
N GLN A 37 4.18 -6.46 15.71
CA GLN A 37 4.82 -7.77 15.78
C GLN A 37 5.82 -8.00 14.61
N GLY A 38 6.11 -6.98 13.82
CA GLY A 38 7.00 -7.07 12.65
C GLY A 38 6.39 -7.81 11.46
N PHE A 39 5.05 -8.01 11.46
CA PHE A 39 4.35 -8.66 10.37
C PHE A 39 3.81 -7.62 9.38
N ASN A 40 4.70 -6.98 8.63
CA ASN A 40 4.32 -6.10 7.53
C ASN A 40 3.81 -6.89 6.33
N PRO A 41 2.87 -6.35 5.52
CA PRO A 41 2.51 -6.95 4.25
C PRO A 41 3.69 -6.93 3.27
N ASP A 42 3.75 -7.92 2.38
CA ASP A 42 4.74 -7.98 1.30
C ASP A 42 4.32 -7.12 0.12
N THR A 43 3.01 -7.00 -0.10
CA THR A 43 2.39 -6.13 -1.10
C THR A 43 1.17 -5.41 -0.53
N ILE A 44 0.81 -4.31 -1.16
CA ILE A 44 -0.36 -3.48 -0.80
C ILE A 44 -1.19 -3.26 -2.05
N SER A 45 -2.48 -3.52 -1.96
CA SER A 45 -3.44 -3.28 -3.03
C SER A 45 -4.72 -2.60 -2.51
N THR A 46 -5.56 -2.14 -3.44
CA THR A 46 -6.81 -1.47 -3.08
C THR A 46 -8.00 -2.41 -3.02
N ASP A 47 -7.93 -3.54 -3.72
CA ASP A 47 -9.11 -4.36 -4.00
C ASP A 47 -10.29 -3.53 -4.55
N LEU A 48 -9.97 -2.53 -5.41
CA LEU A 48 -10.96 -1.63 -5.98
C LEU A 48 -11.82 -2.38 -6.99
N GLN A 49 -13.12 -2.40 -6.74
CA GLN A 49 -14.11 -3.05 -7.60
C GLN A 49 -14.99 -1.98 -8.26
N LYS A 50 -15.59 -2.31 -9.42
CA LYS A 50 -16.46 -1.38 -10.16
C LYS A 50 -17.54 -0.72 -9.29
N ARG A 51 -18.11 -1.46 -8.35
CA ARG A 51 -19.13 -0.96 -7.40
C ARG A 51 -18.62 0.11 -6.44
N HIS A 52 -17.28 0.26 -6.30
CA HIS A 52 -16.66 1.23 -5.40
C HIS A 52 -16.29 2.55 -6.10
N LEU A 53 -16.48 2.64 -7.44
CA LEU A 53 -16.09 3.84 -8.19
C LEU A 53 -16.97 5.05 -7.85
N ASP A 54 -18.22 4.80 -7.49
CA ASP A 54 -19.19 5.84 -7.13
C ASP A 54 -19.26 6.08 -5.61
N ASP A 55 -18.41 5.42 -4.83
CA ASP A 55 -18.39 5.55 -3.37
C ASP A 55 -17.74 6.89 -2.97
N PRO A 56 -18.37 7.65 -2.04
CA PRO A 56 -17.77 8.87 -1.51
C PRO A 56 -16.49 8.64 -0.70
N MET A 57 -16.22 7.40 -0.28
CA MET A 57 -14.98 7.05 0.42
C MET A 57 -13.86 6.73 -0.58
N PRO A 58 -12.75 7.47 -0.57
CA PRO A 58 -11.67 7.25 -1.51
C PRO A 58 -10.93 5.93 -1.21
N HIS A 59 -11.07 4.96 -2.11
CA HIS A 59 -10.34 3.68 -2.08
C HIS A 59 -9.06 3.73 -2.92
N THR A 60 -8.39 4.88 -2.98
CA THR A 60 -7.16 5.02 -3.75
C THR A 60 -6.00 4.30 -3.05
N LEU A 61 -5.01 3.87 -3.83
CA LEU A 61 -3.79 3.26 -3.29
C LEU A 61 -3.09 4.21 -2.30
N LEU A 62 -3.06 5.51 -2.58
CA LEU A 62 -2.48 6.52 -1.69
C LEU A 62 -3.19 6.57 -0.32
N ASN A 63 -4.50 6.38 -0.30
CA ASN A 63 -5.26 6.28 0.95
C ASN A 63 -4.91 5.03 1.75
N VAL A 64 -4.76 3.88 1.07
CA VAL A 64 -4.35 2.62 1.72
C VAL A 64 -2.94 2.75 2.30
N MET A 65 -2.02 3.39 1.55
CA MET A 65 -0.67 3.70 2.02
C MET A 65 -0.71 4.56 3.29
N GLY A 66 -1.53 5.61 3.31
CA GLY A 66 -1.70 6.47 4.49
C GLY A 66 -2.30 5.74 5.70
N LYS A 67 -3.22 4.81 5.48
CA LYS A 67 -3.76 3.97 6.57
C LYS A 67 -2.71 3.04 7.17
N LEU A 68 -1.84 2.47 6.35
CA LEU A 68 -0.77 1.61 6.84
C LEU A 68 0.33 2.41 7.55
N GLU A 69 0.62 3.63 7.08
CA GLU A 69 1.50 4.56 7.78
C GLU A 69 0.91 4.92 9.16
N ALA A 70 -0.37 5.28 9.23
CA ALA A 70 -1.07 5.53 10.48
C ALA A 70 -1.03 4.32 11.44
N ALA A 71 -1.06 3.10 10.91
CA ALA A 71 -0.94 1.87 11.67
C ALA A 71 0.50 1.54 12.10
N GLY A 72 1.50 2.37 11.74
CA GLY A 72 2.89 2.24 12.17
C GLY A 72 3.83 1.60 11.15
N MET A 73 3.41 1.41 9.90
CA MET A 73 4.31 0.92 8.86
C MET A 73 5.22 2.05 8.35
N GLU A 74 6.53 1.79 8.29
CA GLU A 74 7.50 2.77 7.83
C GLU A 74 7.31 3.14 6.34
N PRO A 75 7.45 4.44 5.98
CA PRO A 75 7.24 4.91 4.60
C PRO A 75 8.04 4.15 3.54
N GLU A 76 9.30 3.81 3.83
CA GLU A 76 10.12 3.00 2.92
C GLU A 76 9.55 1.60 2.70
N ALA A 77 9.02 0.97 3.75
CA ALA A 77 8.39 -0.35 3.64
C ALA A 77 7.11 -0.27 2.82
N ILE A 78 6.32 0.79 2.98
CA ILE A 78 5.12 1.07 2.18
C ILE A 78 5.51 1.22 0.70
N ILE A 79 6.51 2.04 0.37
CA ILE A 79 6.96 2.21 -1.02
C ILE A 79 7.43 0.88 -1.61
N ARG A 80 8.20 0.07 -0.88
CA ARG A 80 8.60 -1.27 -1.36
C ARG A 80 7.39 -2.14 -1.65
N ALA A 81 6.40 -2.14 -0.78
CA ALA A 81 5.21 -2.97 -0.91
C ALA A 81 4.28 -2.57 -2.06
N VAL A 82 4.42 -1.35 -2.62
CA VAL A 82 3.65 -0.90 -3.80
C VAL A 82 4.50 -0.82 -5.08
N THR A 83 5.79 -1.13 -5.03
CA THR A 83 6.71 -1.03 -6.18
C THR A 83 7.53 -2.31 -6.39
N SER A 84 8.68 -2.42 -5.73
CA SER A 84 9.61 -3.55 -5.92
C SER A 84 9.07 -4.88 -5.38
N GLY A 85 8.22 -4.85 -4.36
CA GLY A 85 7.56 -6.05 -3.85
C GLY A 85 6.69 -6.74 -4.90
N PRO A 86 5.63 -6.09 -5.40
CA PRO A 86 4.80 -6.68 -6.46
C PRO A 86 5.57 -6.98 -7.75
N ALA A 87 6.55 -6.14 -8.14
CA ALA A 87 7.38 -6.38 -9.31
C ALA A 87 8.19 -7.68 -9.19
N ALA A 88 8.80 -7.92 -8.04
CA ALA A 88 9.54 -9.16 -7.77
C ALA A 88 8.63 -10.39 -7.81
N TYR A 89 7.40 -10.27 -7.34
CA TYR A 89 6.42 -11.35 -7.36
C TYR A 89 5.92 -11.65 -8.79
N LEU A 90 5.61 -10.61 -9.57
CA LEU A 90 5.16 -10.76 -10.96
C LEU A 90 6.26 -11.32 -11.85
N ASN A 91 7.52 -11.05 -11.55
CA ASN A 91 8.69 -11.49 -12.31
C ASN A 91 8.57 -11.16 -13.82
N ASP A 92 7.98 -10.01 -14.13
CA ASP A 92 7.79 -9.51 -15.49
C ASP A 92 8.88 -8.44 -15.80
N PRO A 93 9.75 -8.65 -16.78
CA PRO A 93 10.83 -7.70 -17.11
C PRO A 93 10.30 -6.32 -17.57
N ARG A 94 9.03 -6.22 -17.96
CA ARG A 94 8.37 -4.95 -18.30
C ARG A 94 8.00 -4.12 -17.06
N VAL A 95 8.01 -4.73 -15.87
CA VAL A 95 7.65 -4.09 -14.60
C VAL A 95 8.82 -4.19 -13.63
N PRO A 96 9.89 -3.40 -13.80
CA PRO A 96 11.13 -3.56 -13.03
C PRO A 96 10.96 -3.18 -11.54
N GLY A 97 9.97 -2.37 -11.19
CA GLY A 97 9.70 -1.93 -9.81
C GLY A 97 10.82 -1.13 -9.16
N GLN A 98 11.75 -0.60 -9.94
CA GLN A 98 12.92 0.15 -9.47
C GLN A 98 13.38 1.17 -10.50
N LEU A 99 14.00 2.25 -10.03
CA LEU A 99 14.61 3.26 -10.87
C LEU A 99 15.99 2.78 -11.33
N LYS A 100 16.12 2.48 -12.63
CA LYS A 100 17.37 2.05 -13.23
C LYS A 100 17.49 2.59 -14.65
N VAL A 101 18.69 3.03 -15.05
CA VAL A 101 18.96 3.46 -16.43
C VAL A 101 18.67 2.32 -17.38
N GLY A 102 17.91 2.62 -18.44
CA GLY A 102 17.51 1.64 -19.45
C GLY A 102 16.18 0.91 -19.18
N THR A 103 15.52 1.19 -18.05
CA THR A 103 14.15 0.71 -17.79
C THR A 103 13.10 1.68 -18.36
N PRO A 104 11.86 1.22 -18.61
CA PRO A 104 10.76 2.11 -18.96
C PRO A 104 10.61 3.25 -17.97
N ALA A 105 10.32 4.45 -18.46
CA ALA A 105 10.11 5.62 -17.62
C ALA A 105 8.66 5.68 -17.08
N ASP A 106 8.27 4.65 -16.34
CA ASP A 106 7.03 4.60 -15.57
C ASP A 106 7.37 5.08 -14.16
N LEU A 107 7.17 6.37 -13.90
CA LEU A 107 7.63 7.05 -12.70
C LEU A 107 6.49 7.70 -11.97
N CYS A 108 6.48 7.56 -10.65
CA CYS A 108 5.56 8.26 -9.78
C CYS A 108 6.36 9.05 -8.73
N ALA A 109 6.19 10.37 -8.70
CA ALA A 109 6.70 11.21 -7.63
C ALA A 109 5.59 11.50 -6.63
N LEU A 110 5.85 11.16 -5.37
CA LEU A 110 4.95 11.37 -4.26
C LEU A 110 5.56 12.38 -3.27
N ARG A 111 4.68 13.14 -2.64
CA ARG A 111 5.03 14.00 -1.51
C ARG A 111 4.30 13.48 -0.27
N TRP A 112 5.01 13.29 0.83
CA TRP A 112 4.42 13.10 2.15
C TRP A 112 4.14 14.48 2.75
N PRO A 113 2.86 14.85 2.96
CA PRO A 113 2.54 16.14 3.57
C PRO A 113 2.92 16.16 5.05
N ALA A 114 3.18 17.34 5.59
CA ALA A 114 3.39 17.50 7.03
C ALA A 114 2.08 17.40 7.83
N GLU A 115 0.95 17.67 7.16
CA GLU A 115 -0.37 17.65 7.76
C GLU A 115 -0.96 16.23 7.71
N THR A 116 -1.56 15.82 8.82
CA THR A 116 -2.30 14.57 8.90
C THR A 116 -3.75 14.75 8.46
N ARG A 117 -4.37 13.67 8.02
CA ARG A 117 -5.82 13.59 7.77
C ARG A 117 -6.44 12.52 8.65
N MET A 118 -7.70 12.69 9.00
CA MET A 118 -8.47 11.65 9.65
C MET A 118 -8.79 10.55 8.64
N LEU A 119 -8.36 9.35 8.94
CA LEU A 119 -8.56 8.14 8.13
C LEU A 119 -9.50 7.22 8.89
N THR A 120 -10.49 6.68 8.20
CA THR A 120 -11.48 5.78 8.80
C THR A 120 -11.32 4.38 8.20
N ASP A 121 -11.30 3.36 9.04
CA ASP A 121 -11.30 1.97 8.60
C ASP A 121 -12.71 1.46 8.29
N THR A 122 -12.84 0.18 7.97
CA THR A 122 -14.12 -0.43 7.59
C THR A 122 -15.04 -0.70 8.76
N SER A 123 -14.54 -0.64 10.00
CA SER A 123 -15.31 -0.75 11.25
C SER A 123 -15.76 0.62 11.80
N GLY A 124 -15.29 1.72 11.18
CA GLY A 124 -15.56 3.09 11.62
C GLY A 124 -14.53 3.64 12.62
N GLN A 125 -13.47 2.89 12.94
CA GLN A 125 -12.37 3.37 13.75
C GLN A 125 -11.58 4.44 12.99
N GLN A 126 -11.11 5.46 13.70
CA GLN A 126 -10.42 6.60 13.10
C GLN A 126 -9.00 6.73 13.63
N MET A 127 -8.06 7.02 12.72
CA MET A 127 -6.68 7.36 13.04
C MET A 127 -6.21 8.54 12.20
N GLN A 128 -5.29 9.33 12.74
CA GLN A 128 -4.60 10.37 11.97
C GLN A 128 -3.40 9.76 11.25
N GLY A 129 -3.25 10.07 9.96
CA GLY A 129 -2.13 9.62 9.14
C GLY A 129 -1.82 10.58 8.00
N HIS A 130 -0.61 10.47 7.45
CA HIS A 130 -0.19 11.24 6.29
C HIS A 130 -0.59 10.48 5.03
N VAL A 131 -1.46 11.07 4.22
CA VAL A 131 -1.81 10.48 2.91
C VAL A 131 -0.87 11.05 1.86
N PRO A 132 -0.04 10.22 1.21
CA PRO A 132 0.85 10.70 0.15
C PRO A 132 0.07 11.39 -0.97
N GLU A 133 0.64 12.44 -1.52
CA GLU A 133 0.06 13.21 -2.63
C GLU A 133 0.83 12.94 -3.91
N LEU A 134 0.11 12.73 -5.00
CA LEU A 134 0.71 12.60 -6.33
C LEU A 134 1.24 13.97 -6.79
N VAL A 135 2.54 14.03 -7.10
CA VAL A 135 3.19 15.23 -7.64
C VAL A 135 3.41 15.10 -9.15
N LEU A 136 3.78 13.90 -9.61
CA LEU A 136 4.04 13.62 -11.02
C LEU A 136 3.79 12.15 -11.30
N LEU A 137 3.16 11.86 -12.42
CA LEU A 137 3.03 10.52 -12.97
C LEU A 137 3.48 10.52 -14.43
N LEU A 138 4.48 9.70 -14.72
CA LEU A 138 4.92 9.41 -16.10
C LEU A 138 4.55 7.97 -16.45
N ALA A 139 4.06 7.76 -17.66
CA ALA A 139 3.86 6.45 -18.26
C ALA A 139 4.62 6.41 -19.60
N ALA A 140 5.53 5.49 -19.73
CA ALA A 140 6.43 5.38 -20.89
C ALA A 140 7.17 6.69 -21.22
N GLY A 141 7.46 7.51 -20.20
CA GLY A 141 8.12 8.81 -20.32
C GLY A 141 7.20 9.99 -20.61
N GLU A 142 5.92 9.76 -20.83
CA GLU A 142 4.93 10.82 -21.05
C GLU A 142 4.21 11.18 -19.75
N GLN A 143 4.02 12.48 -19.49
CA GLN A 143 3.29 12.94 -18.31
C GLN A 143 1.79 12.67 -18.47
N VAL A 144 1.21 11.92 -17.54
CA VAL A 144 -0.23 11.60 -17.51
C VAL A 144 -0.98 12.26 -16.35
N ALA A 145 -0.26 12.69 -15.31
CA ALA A 145 -0.81 13.45 -14.20
C ALA A 145 0.28 14.22 -13.43
N GLY A 146 -0.12 15.32 -12.76
CA GLY A 146 0.74 16.18 -11.94
C GLY A 146 0.75 17.64 -12.38
#